data_dfa19983aa52faff8310e38fdb9ee1e4
#
_entry.id   dfa19983aa52faff8310e38fdb9ee1e4
#
_cell.length_a   1.000
_cell.length_b   1.000
_cell.length_c   1.000
_cell.angle_alpha   90.00
_cell.angle_beta   90.00
_cell.angle_gamma   90.00
#
_symmetry.space_group_name_H-M   'P 1'
#
loop_
_entity.id
_entity.type
_entity.pdbx_description
1 polymer ?
#
loop_
_entity_poly.entity_id
_entity_poly.type
_entity_poly.pdbx_seq_one_letter_code
_entity_poly.pdbx_strand_id
1 'polypeptide(L)'
;MKKRNLLAGEATDTVLRSDMQIVIPDDATVLCRRSAGRLAQALTLDGLEPAIVTGQDATARQTVRMTLGNGGMTYRVTADGAGNCNLTAGCDRALQQAVLELCGKVKNGRLPQISAVEGNAESLLRVMYYNVYGYGNLDSVPDRLGQQAALIADAAPDVLCVQEFDRLHRAGAKPLLEKAGYSEVPVTEDGGFLYPAGKNCEAIFYRADRLELLRSGGEPYPDRVEVDGAEVIGNNSNTKSTAWAIFRERTGGKIFLAVNTHFMWSAPELTGKQANAVRVDNARRMVVLIDAIRALDPAYANLAVIFGGDLNCGADSDPCAVVKTVLTPVYDMADTERDNIGYYGVYATYDETTGQYRYGEIPCEGGGIDHVFAAGLTVRNYLADTCFRARITSDHLPKTVDLILN
;
A
#
# COMPACT_ATOMS: atom_id res chain seq x y z
N MET A 1 -8.39 -19.60 -6.36
CA MET A 1 -7.03 -19.62 -6.93
C MET A 1 -7.11 -19.82 -8.44
N LYS A 2 -7.16 -18.76 -9.22
CA LYS A 2 -6.94 -18.86 -10.67
C LYS A 2 -5.43 -19.11 -10.86
N LYS A 3 -5.06 -20.33 -11.25
CA LYS A 3 -3.73 -20.55 -11.83
C LYS A 3 -3.64 -19.59 -13.02
N ARG A 4 -2.92 -18.48 -12.87
CA ARG A 4 -2.45 -17.74 -14.05
C ARG A 4 -1.69 -18.76 -14.88
N ASN A 5 -2.16 -19.02 -16.10
CA ASN A 5 -1.36 -19.71 -17.09
C ASN A 5 -0.08 -18.87 -17.21
N LEU A 6 1.00 -19.39 -16.68
CA LEU A 6 2.34 -18.90 -16.95
C LEU A 6 2.51 -19.07 -18.47
N LEU A 7 2.21 -18.02 -19.22
CA LEU A 7 2.58 -17.97 -20.62
C LEU A 7 4.09 -18.15 -20.64
N ALA A 8 4.56 -19.24 -21.21
CA ALA A 8 5.98 -19.42 -21.48
C ALA A 8 6.47 -18.14 -22.18
N GLY A 9 7.55 -17.51 -21.68
CA GLY A 9 8.15 -16.37 -22.33
C GLY A 9 8.37 -16.71 -23.79
N GLU A 10 8.25 -15.70 -24.66
CA GLU A 10 8.50 -15.91 -26.08
C GLU A 10 9.94 -16.43 -26.27
N ALA A 11 10.18 -17.22 -27.30
CA ALA A 11 11.49 -17.84 -27.57
C ALA A 11 12.62 -16.82 -27.75
N THR A 12 12.27 -15.53 -27.95
CA THR A 12 13.17 -14.39 -28.12
C THR A 12 13.58 -13.72 -26.80
N ASP A 13 12.96 -14.09 -25.68
CA ASP A 13 13.27 -13.46 -24.40
C ASP A 13 14.68 -13.84 -23.92
N THR A 14 15.43 -12.84 -23.48
CA THR A 14 16.77 -13.03 -22.93
C THR A 14 16.70 -13.62 -21.53
N VAL A 15 17.47 -14.67 -21.26
CA VAL A 15 17.67 -15.20 -19.92
C VAL A 15 18.55 -14.26 -19.12
N LEU A 16 18.06 -13.78 -17.99
CA LEU A 16 18.83 -12.97 -17.07
C LEU A 16 19.79 -13.85 -16.25
N ARG A 17 20.96 -13.30 -15.97
CA ARG A 17 22.00 -13.99 -15.21
C ARG A 17 21.79 -13.80 -13.71
N SER A 18 22.07 -14.83 -12.94
CA SER A 18 21.99 -14.75 -11.46
C SER A 18 22.97 -13.74 -10.87
N ASP A 19 24.10 -13.46 -11.55
CA ASP A 19 25.14 -12.51 -11.12
C ASP A 19 25.00 -11.10 -11.73
N MET A 20 23.82 -10.76 -12.25
CA MET A 20 23.56 -9.41 -12.78
C MET A 20 23.70 -8.33 -11.70
N GLN A 21 23.99 -7.11 -12.12
CA GLN A 21 24.13 -5.97 -11.21
C GLN A 21 23.09 -4.89 -11.46
N ILE A 22 22.55 -4.32 -10.40
CA ILE A 22 21.75 -3.10 -10.41
C ILE A 22 22.70 -1.94 -10.13
N VAL A 23 22.93 -1.12 -11.16
CA VAL A 23 23.89 -0.01 -11.10
C VAL A 23 23.15 1.28 -10.80
N ILE A 24 23.47 1.90 -9.67
CA ILE A 24 22.92 3.19 -9.24
C ILE A 24 23.95 4.31 -9.39
N PRO A 25 23.54 5.60 -9.48
CA PRO A 25 24.46 6.73 -9.45
C PRO A 25 25.33 6.74 -8.20
N ASP A 26 26.54 7.29 -8.27
CA ASP A 26 27.44 7.43 -7.11
C ASP A 26 26.81 8.33 -6.03
N ASP A 27 26.07 9.36 -6.42
CA ASP A 27 25.33 10.30 -5.61
C ASP A 27 23.85 9.91 -5.42
N ALA A 28 23.51 8.62 -5.58
CA ALA A 28 22.13 8.14 -5.51
C ALA A 28 21.41 8.59 -4.26
N THR A 29 20.21 9.13 -4.41
CA THR A 29 19.32 9.50 -3.31
C THR A 29 18.88 8.27 -2.51
N VAL A 30 18.35 8.50 -1.31
CA VAL A 30 17.75 7.42 -0.49
C VAL A 30 16.63 6.71 -1.26
N LEU A 31 15.79 7.46 -1.98
CA LEU A 31 14.69 6.88 -2.76
C LEU A 31 15.19 6.09 -3.97
N CYS A 32 16.27 6.53 -4.63
CA CYS A 32 16.93 5.78 -5.68
C CYS A 32 17.46 4.44 -5.16
N ARG A 33 18.18 4.44 -4.03
CA ARG A 33 18.68 3.22 -3.39
C ARG A 33 17.54 2.27 -3.00
N ARG A 34 16.43 2.81 -2.53
CA ARG A 34 15.24 2.04 -2.20
C ARG A 34 14.58 1.44 -3.44
N SER A 35 14.50 2.19 -4.53
CA SER A 35 13.99 1.68 -5.81
C SER A 35 14.87 0.53 -6.35
N ALA A 36 16.19 0.65 -6.20
CA ALA A 36 17.12 -0.44 -6.53
C ALA A 36 16.89 -1.67 -5.62
N GLY A 37 16.67 -1.47 -4.32
CA GLY A 37 16.35 -2.55 -3.38
C GLY A 37 15.04 -3.28 -3.73
N ARG A 38 14.01 -2.55 -4.15
CA ARG A 38 12.75 -3.13 -4.63
C ARG A 38 12.94 -3.95 -5.90
N LEU A 39 13.75 -3.45 -6.84
CA LEU A 39 14.08 -4.22 -8.04
C LEU A 39 14.87 -5.49 -7.69
N ALA A 40 15.85 -5.40 -6.82
CA ALA A 40 16.62 -6.55 -6.35
C ALA A 40 15.70 -7.61 -5.72
N GLN A 41 14.80 -7.21 -4.84
CA GLN A 41 13.81 -8.10 -4.23
C GLN A 41 12.92 -8.78 -5.28
N ALA A 42 12.40 -8.02 -6.24
CA ALA A 42 11.55 -8.56 -7.29
C ALA A 42 12.31 -9.58 -8.17
N LEU A 43 13.57 -9.31 -8.50
CA LEU A 43 14.41 -10.23 -9.26
C LEU A 43 14.78 -11.48 -8.45
N THR A 44 14.95 -11.35 -7.13
CA THR A 44 15.20 -12.50 -6.25
C THR A 44 14.00 -13.46 -6.22
N LEU A 45 12.78 -12.96 -6.25
CA LEU A 45 11.57 -13.78 -6.38
C LEU A 45 11.50 -14.55 -7.71
N ASP A 46 12.18 -14.04 -8.75
CA ASP A 46 12.34 -14.72 -10.04
C ASP A 46 13.59 -15.65 -10.10
N GLY A 47 14.23 -15.90 -8.96
CA GLY A 47 15.38 -16.83 -8.83
C GLY A 47 16.73 -16.23 -9.17
N LEU A 48 16.85 -14.88 -9.15
CA LEU A 48 18.09 -14.16 -9.40
C LEU A 48 18.69 -13.63 -8.10
N GLU A 49 19.97 -13.35 -8.08
CA GLU A 49 20.70 -12.79 -6.92
C GLU A 49 21.46 -11.50 -7.31
N PRO A 50 20.75 -10.42 -7.68
CA PRO A 50 21.39 -9.22 -8.17
C PRO A 50 22.12 -8.46 -7.04
N ALA A 51 23.33 -8.00 -7.31
CA ALA A 51 24.06 -7.09 -6.45
C ALA A 51 23.74 -5.63 -6.81
N ILE A 52 23.52 -4.76 -5.79
CA ILE A 52 23.40 -3.32 -6.00
C ILE A 52 24.81 -2.71 -5.86
N VAL A 53 25.25 -2.02 -6.90
CA VAL A 53 26.58 -1.40 -6.96
C VAL A 53 26.49 0.04 -7.46
N THR A 54 27.53 0.85 -7.19
CA THR A 54 27.66 2.18 -7.80
C THR A 54 28.24 2.09 -9.20
N GLY A 55 28.13 3.18 -9.96
CA GLY A 55 28.56 3.21 -11.37
C GLY A 55 30.05 2.83 -11.58
N GLN A 56 30.92 3.13 -10.60
CA GLN A 56 32.34 2.83 -10.64
C GLN A 56 32.66 1.34 -10.37
N ASP A 57 31.78 0.65 -9.65
CA ASP A 57 31.99 -0.74 -9.23
C ASP A 57 31.34 -1.76 -10.16
N ALA A 58 30.75 -1.31 -11.27
CA ALA A 58 30.03 -2.18 -12.17
C ALA A 58 30.97 -3.08 -12.98
N THR A 59 30.90 -4.40 -12.78
CA THR A 59 31.75 -5.41 -13.41
C THR A 59 30.98 -6.52 -14.12
N ALA A 60 29.68 -6.64 -13.87
CA ALA A 60 28.86 -7.71 -14.44
C ALA A 60 28.63 -7.57 -15.93
N ARG A 61 28.43 -8.72 -16.61
CA ARG A 61 28.11 -8.77 -18.04
C ARG A 61 26.69 -8.31 -18.37
N GLN A 62 25.77 -8.39 -17.39
CA GLN A 62 24.42 -7.87 -17.51
C GLN A 62 24.17 -6.87 -16.38
N THR A 63 23.60 -5.73 -16.72
CA THR A 63 23.33 -4.66 -15.76
C THR A 63 21.94 -4.07 -15.95
N VAL A 64 21.31 -3.69 -14.83
CA VAL A 64 20.21 -2.73 -14.82
C VAL A 64 20.75 -1.40 -14.33
N ARG A 65 20.89 -0.44 -15.21
CA ARG A 65 21.41 0.89 -14.89
C ARG A 65 20.29 1.87 -14.60
N MET A 66 20.36 2.54 -13.46
CA MET A 66 19.44 3.60 -13.06
C MET A 66 20.08 4.97 -13.23
N THR A 67 19.34 5.91 -13.81
CA THR A 67 19.79 7.29 -14.03
C THR A 67 18.69 8.25 -13.61
N LEU A 68 19.04 9.22 -12.76
CA LEU A 68 18.16 10.32 -12.36
C LEU A 68 18.56 11.59 -13.13
N GLY A 69 17.57 12.24 -13.74
CA GLY A 69 17.71 13.55 -14.36
C GLY A 69 17.36 14.69 -13.39
N ASN A 70 17.25 15.89 -13.92
CA ASN A 70 17.07 17.13 -13.15
C ASN A 70 15.61 17.60 -13.11
N GLY A 71 14.68 16.71 -12.82
CA GLY A 71 13.27 17.07 -12.62
C GLY A 71 12.31 16.50 -13.67
N GLY A 72 11.02 16.68 -13.41
CA GLY A 72 9.93 16.12 -14.20
C GLY A 72 9.52 14.71 -13.80
N MET A 73 8.30 14.34 -14.17
CA MET A 73 7.68 13.05 -13.81
C MET A 73 7.78 12.00 -14.93
N THR A 74 8.58 12.26 -15.96
CA THR A 74 8.78 11.32 -17.07
C THR A 74 9.81 10.27 -16.74
N TYR A 75 9.60 9.07 -17.29
CA TYR A 75 10.58 7.97 -17.23
C TYR A 75 10.66 7.22 -18.55
N ARG A 76 11.75 6.49 -18.72
CA ARG A 76 12.00 5.62 -19.86
C ARG A 76 12.68 4.33 -19.40
N VAL A 77 12.19 3.20 -19.91
CA VAL A 77 12.74 1.86 -19.70
C VAL A 77 13.14 1.29 -21.04
N THR A 78 14.36 0.80 -21.14
CA THR A 78 14.85 0.06 -22.30
C THR A 78 15.55 -1.22 -21.87
N ALA A 79 15.48 -2.26 -22.69
CA ALA A 79 16.24 -3.50 -22.51
C ALA A 79 16.77 -3.98 -23.88
N ASP A 80 18.06 -4.27 -23.95
CA ASP A 80 18.68 -4.83 -25.15
C ASP A 80 18.52 -6.36 -25.22
N GLY A 81 18.88 -6.93 -26.39
CA GLY A 81 18.84 -8.38 -26.60
C GLY A 81 19.90 -9.15 -25.81
N ALA A 82 20.80 -8.48 -25.08
CA ALA A 82 21.78 -9.09 -24.18
C ALA A 82 21.34 -9.09 -22.71
N GLY A 83 20.19 -8.49 -22.41
CA GLY A 83 19.61 -8.40 -21.07
C GLY A 83 20.11 -7.20 -20.25
N ASN A 84 20.74 -6.21 -20.88
CA ASN A 84 21.05 -4.96 -20.21
C ASN A 84 19.83 -4.03 -20.26
N CYS A 85 19.53 -3.41 -19.13
CA CYS A 85 18.41 -2.49 -18.97
C CYS A 85 18.90 -1.10 -18.60
N ASN A 86 18.20 -0.08 -19.11
CA ASN A 86 18.39 1.29 -18.64
C ASN A 86 17.06 1.85 -18.18
N LEU A 87 17.05 2.36 -16.96
CA LEU A 87 15.96 3.09 -16.34
C LEU A 87 16.40 4.55 -16.22
N THR A 88 15.77 5.42 -16.96
CA THR A 88 16.02 6.87 -16.90
C THR A 88 14.76 7.55 -16.40
N ALA A 89 14.89 8.44 -15.41
CA ALA A 89 13.76 9.14 -14.84
C ALA A 89 14.12 10.56 -14.44
N GLY A 90 13.17 11.48 -14.53
CA GLY A 90 13.38 12.88 -14.16
C GLY A 90 13.44 13.10 -12.64
N CYS A 91 12.81 12.23 -11.86
CA CYS A 91 12.81 12.30 -10.40
C CYS A 91 12.66 10.89 -9.79
N ASP A 92 12.83 10.78 -8.47
CA ASP A 92 12.71 9.51 -7.73
C ASP A 92 11.36 8.81 -7.92
N ARG A 93 10.25 9.55 -7.94
CA ARG A 93 8.92 8.98 -8.16
C ARG A 93 8.80 8.36 -9.56
N ALA A 94 9.28 9.06 -10.58
CA ALA A 94 9.31 8.54 -11.94
C ALA A 94 10.24 7.30 -12.05
N LEU A 95 11.35 7.28 -11.31
CA LEU A 95 12.23 6.12 -11.25
C LEU A 95 11.54 4.91 -10.58
N GLN A 96 10.77 5.13 -9.52
CA GLN A 96 9.97 4.06 -8.91
C GLN A 96 8.99 3.44 -9.92
N GLN A 97 8.35 4.26 -10.76
CA GLN A 97 7.46 3.76 -11.81
C GLN A 97 8.24 2.99 -12.89
N ALA A 98 9.40 3.49 -13.32
CA ALA A 98 10.26 2.78 -14.24
C ALA A 98 10.68 1.39 -13.72
N VAL A 99 10.99 1.30 -12.43
CA VAL A 99 11.28 0.02 -11.76
C VAL A 99 10.08 -0.92 -11.81
N LEU A 100 8.88 -0.44 -11.52
CA LEU A 100 7.67 -1.25 -11.56
C LEU A 100 7.34 -1.73 -12.98
N GLU A 101 7.54 -0.88 -13.99
CA GLU A 101 7.41 -1.28 -15.41
C GLU A 101 8.38 -2.41 -15.76
N LEU A 102 9.64 -2.30 -15.36
CA LEU A 102 10.62 -3.36 -15.59
C LEU A 102 10.24 -4.65 -14.86
N CYS A 103 9.86 -4.55 -13.57
CA CYS A 103 9.42 -5.70 -12.78
C CYS A 103 8.24 -6.43 -13.43
N GLY A 104 7.29 -5.71 -14.02
CA GLY A 104 6.16 -6.30 -14.74
C GLY A 104 6.55 -7.03 -16.03
N LYS A 105 7.71 -6.73 -16.61
CA LYS A 105 8.22 -7.37 -17.83
C LYS A 105 9.09 -8.60 -17.55
N VAL A 106 9.76 -8.66 -16.40
CA VAL A 106 10.56 -9.84 -16.02
C VAL A 106 9.63 -10.98 -15.58
N LYS A 107 9.84 -12.17 -16.14
CA LYS A 107 9.09 -13.37 -15.82
C LYS A 107 10.00 -14.59 -15.82
N ASN A 108 10.03 -15.30 -14.70
CA ASN A 108 10.85 -16.53 -14.55
C ASN A 108 12.33 -16.32 -14.95
N GLY A 109 12.92 -15.20 -14.52
CA GLY A 109 14.29 -14.83 -14.88
C GLY A 109 14.51 -14.52 -16.36
N ARG A 110 13.45 -14.19 -17.11
CA ARG A 110 13.51 -13.83 -18.52
C ARG A 110 12.96 -12.42 -18.73
N LEU A 111 13.55 -11.73 -19.70
CA LEU A 111 13.18 -10.36 -20.07
C LEU A 111 13.06 -10.24 -21.59
N PRO A 112 11.93 -9.76 -22.13
CA PRO A 112 11.82 -9.44 -23.54
C PRO A 112 12.70 -8.24 -23.91
N GLN A 113 13.11 -8.16 -25.17
CA GLN A 113 13.74 -6.94 -25.66
C GLN A 113 12.74 -5.78 -25.61
N ILE A 114 13.14 -4.67 -25.00
CA ILE A 114 12.33 -3.46 -24.87
C ILE A 114 13.03 -2.33 -25.62
N SER A 115 12.51 -1.95 -26.77
CA SER A 115 13.04 -0.81 -27.54
C SER A 115 12.89 0.49 -26.77
N ALA A 116 11.70 0.78 -26.23
CA ALA A 116 11.45 1.78 -25.20
C ALA A 116 10.04 1.60 -24.61
N VAL A 117 9.92 1.76 -23.31
CA VAL A 117 8.66 2.08 -22.62
C VAL A 117 8.84 3.45 -22.00
N GLU A 118 7.99 4.39 -22.36
CA GLU A 118 8.00 5.75 -21.83
C GLU A 118 6.71 5.99 -21.06
N GLY A 119 6.80 6.73 -19.98
CA GLY A 119 5.64 7.06 -19.15
C GLY A 119 5.82 8.38 -18.41
N ASN A 120 4.70 8.84 -17.87
CA ASN A 120 4.65 10.01 -17.01
C ASN A 120 3.97 9.62 -15.70
N ALA A 121 4.71 9.75 -14.60
CA ALA A 121 4.21 9.46 -13.26
C ALA A 121 3.30 10.57 -12.70
N GLU A 122 3.12 11.67 -13.40
CA GLU A 122 2.30 12.80 -12.97
C GLU A 122 0.82 12.43 -12.87
N SER A 123 0.32 11.64 -13.83
CA SER A 123 -1.06 11.13 -13.84
C SER A 123 -1.31 9.97 -12.88
N LEU A 124 -0.26 9.42 -12.26
CA LEU A 124 -0.38 8.33 -11.31
C LEU A 124 -0.62 8.87 -9.91
N LEU A 125 -1.67 8.35 -9.29
CA LEU A 125 -1.92 8.51 -7.87
C LEU A 125 -1.43 7.26 -7.13
N ARG A 126 -0.82 7.46 -5.99
CA ARG A 126 -0.42 6.40 -5.07
C ARG A 126 -1.25 6.46 -3.81
N VAL A 127 -1.89 5.37 -3.46
CA VAL A 127 -2.61 5.21 -2.20
C VAL A 127 -1.94 4.12 -1.38
N MET A 128 -1.73 4.38 -0.09
CA MET A 128 -1.16 3.40 0.85
C MET A 128 -2.16 3.14 1.96
N TYR A 129 -2.36 1.87 2.30
CA TYR A 129 -3.09 1.40 3.47
C TYR A 129 -2.10 0.74 4.43
N TYR A 130 -2.15 1.13 5.70
CA TYR A 130 -1.19 0.65 6.68
C TYR A 130 -1.76 0.63 8.09
N ASN A 131 -2.01 -0.55 8.63
CA ASN A 131 -2.23 -0.69 10.06
C ASN A 131 -0.87 -0.50 10.77
N VAL A 132 -0.77 0.56 11.60
CA VAL A 132 0.48 0.97 12.24
C VAL A 132 0.73 0.33 13.60
N TYR A 133 -0.15 -0.60 14.00
CA TYR A 133 -0.06 -1.32 15.28
C TYR A 133 -0.05 -0.39 16.50
N GLY A 134 -1.13 0.34 16.68
CA GLY A 134 -1.24 1.36 17.76
C GLY A 134 -1.32 0.78 19.15
N TYR A 135 -1.89 -0.40 19.35
CA TYR A 135 -1.93 -1.10 20.64
C TYR A 135 -0.65 -1.85 20.96
N GLY A 136 0.28 -1.88 20.01
CA GLY A 136 1.50 -2.64 20.14
C GLY A 136 2.46 -2.02 21.12
N ASN A 137 3.40 -2.84 21.52
CA ASN A 137 4.52 -2.46 22.36
C ASN A 137 5.45 -1.54 21.58
N LEU A 138 5.17 -0.22 21.58
CA LEU A 138 5.96 0.79 20.85
C LEU A 138 7.40 0.89 21.37
N ASP A 139 7.65 0.45 22.60
CA ASP A 139 8.94 0.54 23.27
C ASP A 139 9.96 -0.52 22.81
N SER A 140 9.48 -1.57 22.13
CA SER A 140 10.34 -2.68 21.71
C SER A 140 11.22 -2.40 20.50
N VAL A 141 10.94 -1.34 19.74
CA VAL A 141 11.69 -0.94 18.54
C VAL A 141 12.18 0.49 18.67
N PRO A 142 13.50 0.73 18.71
CA PRO A 142 14.04 2.07 18.80
C PRO A 142 13.54 2.98 17.67
N ASP A 143 13.07 4.19 18.04
CA ASP A 143 12.53 5.19 17.11
C ASP A 143 11.48 4.63 16.13
N ARG A 144 10.61 3.73 16.58
CA ARG A 144 9.61 3.07 15.75
C ARG A 144 8.75 4.08 14.97
N LEU A 145 8.28 5.13 15.62
CA LEU A 145 7.45 6.17 14.98
C LEU A 145 8.21 6.92 13.89
N GLY A 146 9.48 7.24 14.12
CA GLY A 146 10.35 7.85 13.11
C GLY A 146 10.60 6.91 11.93
N GLN A 147 10.79 5.62 12.19
CA GLN A 147 10.96 4.62 11.15
C GLN A 147 9.69 4.40 10.32
N GLN A 148 8.50 4.42 10.95
CA GLN A 148 7.22 4.37 10.22
C GLN A 148 7.03 5.62 9.35
N ALA A 149 7.25 6.81 9.89
CA ALA A 149 7.16 8.06 9.14
C ALA A 149 8.14 8.08 7.95
N ALA A 150 9.37 7.61 8.14
CA ALA A 150 10.35 7.48 7.07
C ALA A 150 9.94 6.45 6.02
N LEU A 151 9.36 5.30 6.41
CA LEU A 151 8.81 4.31 5.49
C LEU A 151 7.73 4.92 4.60
N ILE A 152 6.80 5.66 5.19
CA ILE A 152 5.72 6.33 4.48
C ILE A 152 6.26 7.42 3.55
N ALA A 153 7.17 8.26 4.04
CA ALA A 153 7.81 9.31 3.23
C ALA A 153 8.56 8.74 2.03
N ASP A 154 9.27 7.63 2.23
CA ASP A 154 9.99 6.94 1.16
C ASP A 154 9.05 6.29 0.12
N ALA A 155 7.91 5.78 0.53
CA ALA A 155 6.89 5.28 -0.39
C ALA A 155 6.16 6.41 -1.12
N ALA A 156 6.14 7.61 -0.53
CA ALA A 156 5.55 8.84 -1.06
C ALA A 156 4.11 8.67 -1.59
N PRO A 157 3.15 8.11 -0.81
CA PRO A 157 1.76 8.04 -1.26
C PRO A 157 1.15 9.44 -1.39
N ASP A 158 0.20 9.60 -2.32
CA ASP A 158 -0.61 10.82 -2.42
C ASP A 158 -1.74 10.82 -1.37
N VAL A 159 -2.24 9.61 -1.05
CA VAL A 159 -3.18 9.35 0.04
C VAL A 159 -2.63 8.23 0.90
N LEU A 160 -2.58 8.46 2.20
CA LEU A 160 -2.20 7.49 3.20
C LEU A 160 -3.39 7.23 4.11
N CYS A 161 -3.85 5.99 4.15
CA CYS A 161 -4.90 5.48 5.00
C CYS A 161 -4.29 4.62 6.10
N VAL A 162 -4.36 5.08 7.35
CA VAL A 162 -3.76 4.36 8.49
C VAL A 162 -4.83 3.87 9.44
N GLN A 163 -4.66 2.65 9.95
CA GLN A 163 -5.46 2.07 11.00
C GLN A 163 -4.64 2.03 12.29
N GLU A 164 -5.31 2.07 13.43
CA GLU A 164 -4.69 2.10 14.75
C GLU A 164 -3.80 3.33 15.01
N PHE A 165 -4.11 4.46 14.38
CA PHE A 165 -3.38 5.71 14.56
C PHE A 165 -3.75 6.38 15.88
N ASP A 166 -3.18 5.89 16.95
CA ASP A 166 -3.49 6.24 18.32
C ASP A 166 -2.89 7.59 18.78
N ARG A 167 -3.04 7.88 20.06
CA ARG A 167 -2.50 9.10 20.67
C ARG A 167 -0.97 9.21 20.55
N LEU A 168 -0.25 8.09 20.64
CA LEU A 168 1.22 8.09 20.54
C LEU A 168 1.67 8.37 19.11
N HIS A 169 0.98 7.79 18.11
CA HIS A 169 1.22 8.10 16.70
C HIS A 169 0.90 9.57 16.39
N ARG A 170 -0.18 10.11 16.97
CA ARG A 170 -0.52 11.54 16.81
C ARG A 170 0.53 12.45 17.40
N ALA A 171 1.11 12.09 18.54
CA ALA A 171 2.17 12.88 19.19
C ALA A 171 3.51 12.76 18.48
N GLY A 172 3.87 11.60 17.96
CA GLY A 172 5.21 11.31 17.43
C GLY A 172 5.28 11.22 15.91
N ALA A 173 4.42 10.43 15.27
CA ALA A 173 4.47 10.21 13.81
C ALA A 173 3.82 11.35 13.02
N LYS A 174 2.69 11.91 13.47
CA LYS A 174 1.99 12.99 12.76
C LYS A 174 2.88 14.20 12.45
N PRO A 175 3.64 14.79 13.40
CA PRO A 175 4.52 15.92 13.09
C PRO A 175 5.58 15.59 12.03
N LEU A 176 6.06 14.34 11.99
CA LEU A 176 7.01 13.89 10.98
C LEU A 176 6.36 13.75 9.59
N LEU A 177 5.10 13.28 9.52
CA LEU A 177 4.32 13.23 8.29
C LEU A 177 4.02 14.65 7.79
N GLU A 178 3.63 15.56 8.66
CA GLU A 178 3.40 16.98 8.31
C GLU A 178 4.69 17.63 7.74
N LYS A 179 5.83 17.38 8.38
CA LYS A 179 7.13 17.82 7.87
C LYS A 179 7.46 17.20 6.50
N ALA A 180 7.00 16.00 6.23
CA ALA A 180 7.14 15.33 4.94
C ALA A 180 6.12 15.82 3.88
N GLY A 181 5.28 16.81 4.20
CA GLY A 181 4.34 17.45 3.29
C GLY A 181 2.94 16.83 3.26
N TYR A 182 2.58 16.03 4.27
CA TYR A 182 1.23 15.49 4.41
C TYR A 182 0.34 16.41 5.24
N SER A 183 -0.93 16.50 4.86
CA SER A 183 -2.00 17.08 5.65
C SER A 183 -2.94 15.98 6.13
N GLU A 184 -3.38 16.03 7.37
CA GLU A 184 -4.42 15.12 7.87
C GLU A 184 -5.80 15.61 7.39
N VAL A 185 -6.65 14.68 6.98
CA VAL A 185 -8.07 14.95 6.72
C VAL A 185 -8.72 15.36 8.05
N PRO A 186 -9.38 16.53 8.13
CA PRO A 186 -9.94 17.02 9.39
C PRO A 186 -10.95 16.05 9.97
N VAL A 187 -10.83 15.82 11.27
CA VAL A 187 -11.83 15.18 12.10
C VAL A 187 -12.60 16.31 12.79
N THR A 188 -13.82 16.59 12.33
CA THR A 188 -14.59 17.75 12.79
C THR A 188 -15.77 17.36 13.64
N GLU A 189 -16.25 18.33 14.48
CA GLU A 189 -17.46 18.17 15.30
C GLU A 189 -18.75 18.16 14.46
N ASP A 190 -18.73 18.71 13.24
CA ASP A 190 -19.88 18.87 12.36
C ASP A 190 -20.13 17.70 11.41
N GLY A 191 -20.18 16.48 11.91
CA GLY A 191 -20.34 15.28 11.09
C GLY A 191 -19.01 14.67 10.65
N GLY A 192 -17.92 15.24 11.09
CA GLY A 192 -16.63 14.62 11.10
C GLY A 192 -16.56 13.59 12.24
N PHE A 193 -15.51 12.85 12.18
CA PHE A 193 -15.28 11.72 13.00
C PHE A 193 -14.45 12.14 14.23
N LEU A 194 -15.10 12.21 15.41
CA LEU A 194 -14.41 12.45 16.67
C LEU A 194 -14.18 11.14 17.41
N TYR A 195 -12.91 10.77 17.52
CA TYR A 195 -12.55 9.76 18.52
C TYR A 195 -12.43 10.39 19.89
N PRO A 196 -12.95 9.72 20.92
CA PRO A 196 -12.60 10.08 22.30
C PRO A 196 -11.08 10.10 22.45
N ALA A 197 -10.56 11.15 23.08
CA ALA A 197 -9.13 11.33 23.27
C ALA A 197 -8.46 10.06 23.81
N GLY A 198 -7.41 9.60 23.13
CA GLY A 198 -6.62 8.45 23.54
C GLY A 198 -7.01 7.10 22.93
N LYS A 199 -7.99 7.04 22.03
CA LYS A 199 -8.34 5.80 21.31
C LYS A 199 -7.73 5.75 19.91
N ASN A 200 -7.56 4.56 19.39
CA ASN A 200 -7.07 4.33 18.02
C ASN A 200 -8.12 4.79 17.02
N CYS A 201 -7.68 5.29 15.90
CA CYS A 201 -8.59 5.72 14.86
C CYS A 201 -8.01 5.41 13.48
N GLU A 202 -8.88 5.39 12.51
CA GLU A 202 -8.57 5.38 11.11
C GLU A 202 -8.35 6.82 10.65
N ALA A 203 -7.09 7.18 10.40
CA ALA A 203 -6.74 8.49 9.89
C ALA A 203 -6.44 8.43 8.38
N ILE A 204 -6.72 9.52 7.69
CA ILE A 204 -6.35 9.73 6.30
C ILE A 204 -5.43 10.94 6.23
N PHE A 205 -4.27 10.76 5.61
CA PHE A 205 -3.35 11.84 5.28
C PHE A 205 -3.23 11.96 3.76
N TYR A 206 -2.95 13.15 3.27
CA TYR A 206 -2.85 13.40 1.83
C TYR A 206 -1.81 14.47 1.51
N ARG A 207 -1.32 14.45 0.28
CA ARG A 207 -0.43 15.46 -0.28
C ARG A 207 -1.25 16.64 -0.80
N ALA A 208 -1.26 17.75 -0.07
CA ALA A 208 -2.03 18.94 -0.45
C ALA A 208 -1.50 19.64 -1.71
N ASP A 209 -0.24 19.40 -2.08
CA ASP A 209 0.34 19.84 -3.35
C ASP A 209 -0.19 19.05 -4.57
N ARG A 210 -0.71 17.84 -4.35
CA ARG A 210 -1.25 16.94 -5.38
C ARG A 210 -2.78 16.91 -5.41
N LEU A 211 -3.40 17.03 -4.25
CA LEU A 211 -4.82 16.82 -4.04
C LEU A 211 -5.48 18.01 -3.35
N GLU A 212 -6.70 18.31 -3.72
CA GLU A 212 -7.61 19.20 -3.02
C GLU A 212 -8.63 18.35 -2.27
N LEU A 213 -8.76 18.53 -0.97
CA LEU A 213 -9.82 17.92 -0.18
C LEU A 213 -11.13 18.66 -0.42
N LEU A 214 -12.13 17.97 -0.96
CA LEU A 214 -13.47 18.54 -1.22
C LEU A 214 -14.44 18.29 -0.08
N ARG A 215 -14.42 17.05 0.46
CA ARG A 215 -15.33 16.62 1.50
C ARG A 215 -14.71 15.46 2.29
N SER A 216 -15.10 15.34 3.53
CA SER A 216 -14.67 14.22 4.37
C SER A 216 -15.72 13.89 5.42
N GLY A 217 -15.58 12.73 6.02
CA GLY A 217 -16.38 12.28 7.13
C GLY A 217 -15.89 10.94 7.65
N GLY A 218 -16.64 10.39 8.57
CA GLY A 218 -16.37 9.08 9.14
C GLY A 218 -17.39 8.76 10.21
N GLU A 219 -17.45 7.50 10.59
CA GLU A 219 -18.35 7.03 11.66
C GLU A 219 -17.77 5.80 12.36
N PRO A 220 -17.98 5.67 13.68
CA PRO A 220 -17.66 4.44 14.38
C PRO A 220 -18.67 3.35 13.98
N TYR A 221 -18.23 2.11 14.01
CA TYR A 221 -19.15 0.99 13.95
C TYR A 221 -19.97 0.90 15.25
N PRO A 222 -21.20 0.34 15.22
CA PRO A 222 -22.05 0.21 16.39
C PRO A 222 -21.38 -0.60 17.50
N ASP A 223 -21.54 -0.19 18.74
CA ASP A 223 -21.03 -0.93 19.90
C ASP A 223 -21.66 -2.31 20.03
N ARG A 224 -22.89 -2.47 19.51
CA ARG A 224 -23.65 -3.71 19.55
C ARG A 224 -24.24 -4.02 18.19
N VAL A 225 -24.26 -5.31 17.85
CA VAL A 225 -24.83 -5.85 16.61
C VAL A 225 -25.68 -7.06 16.97
N GLU A 226 -26.84 -7.21 16.33
CA GLU A 226 -27.68 -8.39 16.49
C GLU A 226 -27.17 -9.50 15.55
N VAL A 227 -26.89 -10.68 16.13
CA VAL A 227 -26.46 -11.88 15.43
C VAL A 227 -27.29 -13.06 15.92
N ASP A 228 -28.04 -13.69 15.03
CA ASP A 228 -28.89 -14.85 15.33
C ASP A 228 -29.89 -14.61 16.50
N GLY A 229 -30.42 -13.40 16.61
CA GLY A 229 -31.36 -13.01 17.68
C GLY A 229 -30.70 -12.70 19.02
N ALA A 230 -29.40 -12.61 19.09
CA ALA A 230 -28.63 -12.21 20.27
C ALA A 230 -27.82 -10.93 19.98
N GLU A 231 -27.81 -10.02 20.94
CA GLU A 231 -26.98 -8.83 20.89
C GLU A 231 -25.53 -9.18 21.26
N VAL A 232 -24.59 -8.94 20.36
CA VAL A 232 -23.16 -9.18 20.57
C VAL A 232 -22.36 -7.88 20.48
N ILE A 233 -21.11 -7.90 20.95
CA ILE A 233 -20.21 -6.77 20.83
C ILE A 233 -19.89 -6.51 19.36
N GLY A 234 -20.16 -5.29 18.88
CA GLY A 234 -19.94 -4.86 17.49
C GLY A 234 -18.70 -3.98 17.33
N ASN A 235 -18.31 -3.30 18.42
CA ASN A 235 -17.14 -2.42 18.40
C ASN A 235 -16.45 -2.47 19.77
N ASN A 236 -15.18 -2.87 19.76
CA ASN A 236 -14.41 -2.98 20.98
C ASN A 236 -13.85 -1.60 21.37
N SER A 237 -14.45 -0.98 22.38
CA SER A 237 -14.00 0.30 22.93
C SER A 237 -13.95 1.46 21.91
N ASN A 238 -14.84 1.47 20.91
CA ASN A 238 -14.91 2.48 19.86
C ASN A 238 -13.59 2.62 19.07
N THR A 239 -12.94 1.50 18.78
CA THR A 239 -11.67 1.51 18.04
C THR A 239 -11.85 1.08 16.59
N LYS A 240 -13.06 0.66 16.21
CA LYS A 240 -13.38 0.20 14.86
C LYS A 240 -14.32 1.17 14.18
N SER A 241 -13.95 1.59 12.98
CA SER A 241 -14.61 2.71 12.31
C SER A 241 -14.26 2.81 10.84
N THR A 242 -14.83 3.82 10.23
CA THR A 242 -14.55 4.24 8.88
C THR A 242 -14.23 5.72 8.83
N ALA A 243 -13.24 6.09 8.06
CA ALA A 243 -12.96 7.46 7.62
C ALA A 243 -12.99 7.51 6.09
N TRP A 244 -13.47 8.62 5.53
CA TRP A 244 -13.52 8.80 4.10
C TRP A 244 -13.21 10.22 3.69
N ALA A 245 -12.71 10.39 2.48
CA ALA A 245 -12.45 11.70 1.89
C ALA A 245 -12.70 11.69 0.39
N ILE A 246 -13.31 12.75 -0.12
CA ILE A 246 -13.43 13.04 -1.54
C ILE A 246 -12.33 14.03 -1.89
N PHE A 247 -11.48 13.61 -2.82
CA PHE A 247 -10.38 14.44 -3.32
C PHE A 247 -10.60 14.82 -4.78
N ARG A 248 -10.06 15.99 -5.16
CA ARG A 248 -9.83 16.37 -6.55
C ARG A 248 -8.33 16.34 -6.82
N GLU A 249 -7.93 15.64 -7.88
CA GLU A 249 -6.59 15.72 -8.41
C GLU A 249 -6.32 17.11 -8.99
N ARG A 250 -5.22 17.77 -8.57
CA ARG A 250 -4.91 19.13 -9.02
C ARG A 250 -4.49 19.19 -10.48
N THR A 251 -3.84 18.16 -10.99
CA THR A 251 -3.34 18.12 -12.38
C THR A 251 -4.46 17.84 -13.37
N GLY A 252 -5.27 16.80 -13.16
CA GLY A 252 -6.31 16.34 -14.09
C GLY A 252 -7.72 16.84 -13.74
N GLY A 253 -7.93 17.39 -12.55
CA GLY A 253 -9.24 17.85 -12.08
C GLY A 253 -10.23 16.75 -11.77
N LYS A 254 -9.84 15.47 -11.90
CA LYS A 254 -10.69 14.32 -11.63
C LYS A 254 -10.92 14.15 -10.14
N ILE A 255 -12.10 13.65 -9.78
CA ILE A 255 -12.51 13.45 -8.39
C ILE A 255 -12.63 11.96 -8.07
N PHE A 256 -12.27 11.58 -6.84
CA PHE A 256 -12.40 10.21 -6.34
C PHE A 256 -12.66 10.18 -4.85
N LEU A 257 -13.18 9.05 -4.40
CA LEU A 257 -13.44 8.74 -3.00
C LEU A 257 -12.36 7.78 -2.49
N ALA A 258 -11.68 8.15 -1.44
CA ALA A 258 -10.83 7.26 -0.64
C ALA A 258 -11.55 6.91 0.66
N VAL A 259 -11.61 5.61 0.97
CA VAL A 259 -12.24 5.09 2.19
C VAL A 259 -11.23 4.25 2.95
N ASN A 260 -11.07 4.55 4.22
CA ASN A 260 -10.23 3.86 5.17
C ASN A 260 -11.08 3.21 6.25
N THR A 261 -10.86 1.95 6.58
CA THR A 261 -11.66 1.24 7.57
C THR A 261 -10.84 0.24 8.39
N HIS A 262 -11.39 -0.10 9.56
CA HIS A 262 -10.88 -1.17 10.40
C HIS A 262 -12.06 -1.96 10.96
N PHE A 263 -12.28 -3.18 10.45
CA PHE A 263 -13.39 -4.05 10.87
C PHE A 263 -13.13 -4.72 12.22
N MET A 264 -14.18 -5.26 12.82
CA MET A 264 -14.10 -5.94 14.11
C MET A 264 -13.15 -7.14 14.04
N TRP A 265 -12.24 -7.23 14.99
CA TRP A 265 -11.35 -8.37 15.16
C TRP A 265 -12.04 -9.57 15.84
N SER A 266 -11.37 -10.69 15.97
CA SER A 266 -11.89 -11.87 16.68
C SER A 266 -11.68 -11.69 18.19
N ALA A 267 -12.52 -10.82 18.81
CA ALA A 267 -12.45 -10.58 20.24
C ALA A 267 -12.77 -11.86 21.04
N PRO A 268 -12.14 -12.05 22.22
CA PRO A 268 -12.35 -13.25 23.04
C PRO A 268 -13.80 -13.51 23.44
N GLU A 269 -14.62 -12.46 23.50
CA GLU A 269 -16.04 -12.50 23.84
C GLU A 269 -16.94 -13.00 22.69
N LEU A 270 -16.37 -13.14 21.48
CA LEU A 270 -17.09 -13.56 20.29
C LEU A 270 -16.68 -14.97 19.88
N THR A 271 -17.64 -15.79 19.52
CA THR A 271 -17.35 -16.99 18.73
C THR A 271 -16.88 -16.60 17.33
N GLY A 272 -16.15 -17.48 16.64
CA GLY A 272 -15.72 -17.23 15.27
C GLY A 272 -16.89 -16.90 14.32
N LYS A 273 -18.07 -17.53 14.51
CA LYS A 273 -19.29 -17.24 13.75
C LYS A 273 -19.82 -15.83 14.03
N GLN A 274 -19.84 -15.41 15.30
CA GLN A 274 -20.28 -14.08 15.70
C GLN A 274 -19.32 -13.01 15.17
N ALA A 275 -18.01 -13.20 15.31
CA ALA A 275 -17.02 -12.27 14.77
C ALA A 275 -17.14 -12.11 13.24
N ASN A 276 -17.38 -13.22 12.51
CA ASN A 276 -17.63 -13.15 11.07
C ASN A 276 -18.91 -12.38 10.73
N ALA A 277 -20.01 -12.61 11.48
CA ALA A 277 -21.28 -11.92 11.27
C ALA A 277 -21.17 -10.41 11.54
N VAL A 278 -20.41 -9.98 12.57
CA VAL A 278 -20.13 -8.57 12.84
C VAL A 278 -19.35 -7.95 11.68
N ARG A 279 -18.32 -8.62 11.16
CA ARG A 279 -17.57 -8.12 9.97
C ARG A 279 -18.43 -8.05 8.72
N VAL A 280 -19.39 -8.96 8.54
CA VAL A 280 -20.39 -8.86 7.46
C VAL A 280 -21.27 -7.63 7.63
N ASP A 281 -21.69 -7.30 8.86
CA ASP A 281 -22.42 -6.04 9.14
C ASP A 281 -21.54 -4.82 8.83
N ASN A 282 -20.27 -4.81 9.26
CA ASN A 282 -19.33 -3.74 8.91
C ASN A 282 -19.22 -3.56 7.38
N ALA A 283 -19.08 -4.66 6.64
CA ALA A 283 -18.98 -4.61 5.17
C ALA A 283 -20.26 -4.07 4.51
N ARG A 284 -21.45 -4.47 4.99
CA ARG A 284 -22.74 -3.93 4.51
C ARG A 284 -22.86 -2.44 4.75
N ARG A 285 -22.46 -1.97 5.94
CA ARG A 285 -22.42 -0.53 6.25
C ARG A 285 -21.50 0.23 5.29
N MET A 286 -20.38 -0.34 4.92
CA MET A 286 -19.47 0.26 3.95
C MET A 286 -20.09 0.42 2.57
N VAL A 287 -20.79 -0.61 2.08
CA VAL A 287 -21.50 -0.54 0.79
C VAL A 287 -22.55 0.57 0.84
N VAL A 288 -23.35 0.61 1.90
CA VAL A 288 -24.38 1.66 2.11
C VAL A 288 -23.77 3.05 2.20
N LEU A 289 -22.63 3.19 2.90
CA LEU A 289 -21.93 4.47 3.03
C LEU A 289 -21.42 4.98 1.67
N ILE A 290 -20.84 4.13 0.85
CA ILE A 290 -20.38 4.51 -0.49
C ILE A 290 -21.55 5.02 -1.34
N ASP A 291 -22.70 4.36 -1.31
CA ASP A 291 -23.89 4.79 -2.04
C ASP A 291 -24.46 6.10 -1.47
N ALA A 292 -24.47 6.26 -0.15
CA ALA A 292 -24.89 7.51 0.51
C ALA A 292 -23.97 8.68 0.13
N ILE A 293 -22.66 8.47 0.06
CA ILE A 293 -21.70 9.51 -0.35
C ILE A 293 -21.93 9.88 -1.82
N ARG A 294 -22.16 8.91 -2.70
CA ARG A 294 -22.50 9.17 -4.11
C ARG A 294 -23.79 9.98 -4.28
N ALA A 295 -24.72 9.83 -3.37
CA ALA A 295 -26.00 10.58 -3.37
C ALA A 295 -25.90 12.00 -2.81
N LEU A 296 -24.79 12.41 -2.19
CA LEU A 296 -24.61 13.75 -1.61
C LEU A 296 -24.63 14.87 -2.65
N ASP A 297 -24.21 14.58 -3.88
CA ASP A 297 -24.13 15.56 -4.97
C ASP A 297 -24.22 14.82 -6.31
N PRO A 298 -24.96 15.35 -7.32
CA PRO A 298 -24.99 14.77 -8.66
C PRO A 298 -23.60 14.57 -9.28
N ALA A 299 -22.62 15.42 -8.96
CA ALA A 299 -21.25 15.27 -9.40
C ALA A 299 -20.54 14.05 -8.82
N TYR A 300 -21.08 13.45 -7.75
CA TYR A 300 -20.52 12.29 -7.07
C TYR A 300 -21.15 10.97 -7.51
N ALA A 301 -22.18 10.98 -8.34
CA ALA A 301 -22.92 9.76 -8.74
C ALA A 301 -22.03 8.65 -9.30
N ASN A 302 -20.95 9.03 -10.00
CA ASN A 302 -20.01 8.09 -10.63
C ASN A 302 -18.58 8.22 -10.06
N LEU A 303 -18.43 8.61 -8.80
CA LEU A 303 -17.11 8.68 -8.17
C LEU A 303 -16.34 7.38 -8.35
N ALA A 304 -15.12 7.50 -8.83
CA ALA A 304 -14.12 6.45 -8.66
C ALA A 304 -13.89 6.23 -7.17
N VAL A 305 -13.79 4.98 -6.75
CA VAL A 305 -13.65 4.61 -5.34
C VAL A 305 -12.39 3.78 -5.17
N ILE A 306 -11.60 4.11 -4.15
CA ILE A 306 -10.62 3.22 -3.57
C ILE A 306 -10.94 3.02 -2.09
N PHE A 307 -11.10 1.78 -1.69
CA PHE A 307 -11.49 1.34 -0.36
C PHE A 307 -10.51 0.31 0.17
N GLY A 308 -10.14 0.43 1.42
CA GLY A 308 -9.30 -0.58 2.04
C GLY A 308 -9.09 -0.34 3.53
N GLY A 309 -8.24 -1.19 4.08
CA GLY A 309 -7.85 -1.21 5.48
C GLY A 309 -7.72 -2.61 6.03
N ASP A 310 -7.69 -2.71 7.34
CA ASP A 310 -7.69 -3.97 8.06
C ASP A 310 -9.13 -4.49 8.20
N LEU A 311 -9.48 -5.47 7.38
CA LEU A 311 -10.81 -6.09 7.41
C LEU A 311 -10.90 -7.26 8.40
N ASN A 312 -9.79 -7.60 9.06
CA ASN A 312 -9.71 -8.68 10.04
C ASN A 312 -10.25 -10.04 9.54
N CYS A 313 -10.18 -10.27 8.23
CA CYS A 313 -10.68 -11.48 7.58
C CYS A 313 -9.94 -11.77 6.27
N GLY A 314 -9.94 -13.03 5.84
CA GLY A 314 -9.30 -13.44 4.60
C GLY A 314 -10.06 -13.00 3.34
N ALA A 315 -9.38 -12.97 2.20
CA ALA A 315 -9.90 -12.51 0.90
C ALA A 315 -11.13 -13.28 0.40
N ASP A 316 -11.29 -14.54 0.78
CA ASP A 316 -12.42 -15.40 0.36
C ASP A 316 -13.53 -15.48 1.41
N SER A 317 -13.51 -14.60 2.43
CA SER A 317 -14.48 -14.55 3.50
C SER A 317 -15.79 -13.85 3.10
N ASP A 318 -16.85 -14.09 3.88
CA ASP A 318 -18.16 -13.46 3.64
C ASP A 318 -18.11 -11.93 3.66
N PRO A 319 -17.38 -11.24 4.59
CA PRO A 319 -17.24 -9.79 4.55
C PRO A 319 -16.64 -9.28 3.23
N CYS A 320 -15.58 -9.92 2.74
CA CYS A 320 -14.99 -9.59 1.44
C CYS A 320 -15.96 -9.87 0.29
N ALA A 321 -16.77 -10.94 0.37
CA ALA A 321 -17.80 -11.23 -0.64
C ALA A 321 -18.85 -10.10 -0.71
N VAL A 322 -19.24 -9.51 0.43
CA VAL A 322 -20.14 -8.34 0.45
C VAL A 322 -19.49 -7.15 -0.26
N VAL A 323 -18.24 -6.81 0.06
CA VAL A 323 -17.52 -5.70 -0.61
C VAL A 323 -17.40 -5.95 -2.12
N LYS A 324 -17.13 -7.19 -2.53
CA LYS A 324 -17.02 -7.60 -3.94
C LYS A 324 -18.31 -7.43 -4.74
N THR A 325 -19.45 -7.18 -4.11
CA THR A 325 -20.72 -6.86 -4.84
C THR A 325 -20.67 -5.50 -5.53
N VAL A 326 -19.83 -4.57 -5.06
CA VAL A 326 -19.76 -3.19 -5.59
C VAL A 326 -18.34 -2.75 -5.99
N LEU A 327 -17.30 -3.40 -5.47
CA LEU A 327 -15.91 -3.08 -5.73
C LEU A 327 -15.13 -4.34 -6.15
N THR A 328 -14.05 -4.16 -6.90
CA THR A 328 -13.15 -5.23 -7.33
C THR A 328 -11.87 -5.19 -6.51
N PRO A 329 -11.34 -6.34 -6.05
CA PRO A 329 -10.04 -6.38 -5.39
C PRO A 329 -8.94 -5.82 -6.31
N VAL A 330 -8.11 -4.92 -5.80
CA VAL A 330 -7.10 -4.25 -6.64
C VAL A 330 -6.05 -5.21 -7.19
N TYR A 331 -5.74 -6.30 -6.49
CA TYR A 331 -4.80 -7.32 -6.98
C TYR A 331 -5.34 -8.08 -8.21
N ASP A 332 -6.67 -8.15 -8.39
CA ASP A 332 -7.28 -8.71 -9.61
C ASP A 332 -7.25 -7.71 -10.79
N MET A 333 -7.11 -6.42 -10.50
CA MET A 333 -7.11 -5.33 -11.47
C MET A 333 -5.72 -4.92 -11.92
N ALA A 334 -4.70 -5.11 -11.06
CA ALA A 334 -3.36 -4.58 -11.28
C ALA A 334 -2.67 -5.17 -12.51
N ASP A 335 -2.06 -4.32 -13.34
CA ASP A 335 -1.21 -4.75 -14.45
C ASP A 335 0.01 -5.50 -13.93
N THR A 336 0.56 -5.04 -12.79
CA THR A 336 1.64 -5.70 -12.08
C THR A 336 1.24 -5.93 -10.64
N GLU A 337 1.41 -7.16 -10.19
CA GLU A 337 1.22 -7.58 -8.82
C GLU A 337 2.56 -8.11 -8.30
N ARG A 338 3.01 -7.56 -7.17
CA ARG A 338 4.21 -8.02 -6.48
C ARG A 338 3.90 -8.20 -5.01
N ASP A 339 4.40 -9.30 -4.50
CA ASP A 339 4.35 -9.63 -3.07
C ASP A 339 2.93 -9.47 -2.49
N ASN A 340 1.91 -10.01 -3.20
CA ASN A 340 0.58 -10.13 -2.62
C ASN A 340 0.61 -11.12 -1.45
N ILE A 341 1.51 -10.86 -0.55
CA ILE A 341 1.56 -11.46 0.75
C ILE A 341 0.46 -10.75 1.52
N GLY A 342 -0.66 -11.37 1.47
CA GLY A 342 -1.75 -10.95 2.26
C GLY A 342 -1.45 -11.17 3.73
N TYR A 343 -0.74 -10.27 4.42
CA TYR A 343 -0.14 -10.72 5.62
C TYR A 343 -0.45 -9.88 6.85
N TYR A 344 -0.67 -10.63 7.87
CA TYR A 344 -0.53 -10.40 9.28
C TYR A 344 0.86 -10.86 9.71
N GLY A 345 1.80 -9.93 9.87
CA GLY A 345 3.20 -10.22 10.15
C GLY A 345 3.49 -10.43 11.61
N VAL A 346 4.43 -11.28 11.88
CA VAL A 346 5.12 -11.25 13.15
C VAL A 346 6.13 -10.12 13.05
N TYR A 347 5.94 -9.07 13.82
CA TYR A 347 6.91 -7.99 13.92
C TYR A 347 8.22 -8.49 14.52
N ALA A 348 9.32 -7.86 14.16
CA ALA A 348 10.61 -8.19 14.76
C ALA A 348 10.66 -7.71 16.20
N THR A 349 11.09 -8.57 17.10
CA THR A 349 11.44 -8.18 18.45
C THR A 349 12.88 -7.68 18.48
N TYR A 350 13.11 -6.49 19.00
CA TYR A 350 14.45 -5.99 19.23
C TYR A 350 15.04 -6.64 20.49
N ASP A 351 16.21 -7.25 20.34
CA ASP A 351 16.97 -7.81 21.45
C ASP A 351 18.02 -6.80 21.91
N GLU A 352 17.74 -6.12 23.01
CA GLU A 352 18.62 -5.09 23.57
C GLU A 352 20.00 -5.64 23.98
N THR A 353 20.07 -6.93 24.28
CA THR A 353 21.33 -7.58 24.70
C THR A 353 22.29 -7.76 23.53
N THR A 354 21.75 -8.08 22.36
CA THR A 354 22.54 -8.32 21.14
C THR A 354 22.56 -7.14 20.20
N GLY A 355 21.69 -6.15 20.40
CA GLY A 355 21.49 -5.02 19.47
C GLY A 355 20.90 -5.45 18.13
N GLN A 356 20.25 -6.61 18.04
CA GLN A 356 19.74 -7.19 16.81
C GLN A 356 18.24 -7.41 16.89
N TYR A 357 17.58 -7.35 15.72
CA TYR A 357 16.17 -7.72 15.59
C TYR A 357 16.06 -9.24 15.39
N ARG A 358 15.19 -9.86 16.16
CA ARG A 358 14.74 -11.22 15.92
C ARG A 358 13.45 -11.17 15.10
N TYR A 359 13.48 -11.83 13.95
CA TYR A 359 12.32 -11.91 13.06
C TYR A 359 11.58 -13.22 13.31
N GLY A 360 10.26 -13.15 13.46
CA GLY A 360 9.42 -14.32 13.24
C GLY A 360 9.41 -14.67 11.75
N GLU A 361 9.20 -15.94 11.44
CA GLU A 361 8.93 -16.36 10.07
C GLU A 361 7.66 -15.65 9.57
N ILE A 362 7.74 -15.06 8.37
CA ILE A 362 6.56 -14.52 7.69
C ILE A 362 5.91 -15.71 6.99
N PRO A 363 4.72 -16.16 7.40
CA PRO A 363 4.01 -17.19 6.65
C PRO A 363 3.68 -16.63 5.28
N CYS A 364 4.23 -17.20 4.25
CA CYS A 364 3.96 -16.81 2.85
C CYS A 364 2.62 -17.37 2.34
N GLU A 365 1.90 -18.11 3.14
CA GLU A 365 0.70 -18.82 2.72
C GLU A 365 -0.54 -18.35 3.47
N GLY A 366 -1.55 -17.95 2.72
CA GLY A 366 -2.88 -17.66 3.22
C GLY A 366 -3.16 -16.18 3.39
N GLY A 367 -4.32 -15.81 2.96
CA GLY A 367 -4.84 -14.49 2.84
C GLY A 367 -4.61 -13.59 4.02
N GLY A 368 -4.04 -12.44 3.76
CA GLY A 368 -3.98 -11.35 4.69
C GLY A 368 -5.34 -10.88 5.11
N ILE A 369 -5.31 -10.04 6.11
CA ILE A 369 -6.49 -9.42 6.65
C ILE A 369 -6.61 -7.96 6.21
N ASP A 370 -5.55 -7.42 5.58
CA ASP A 370 -5.54 -6.10 4.97
C ASP A 370 -5.89 -6.21 3.48
N HIS A 371 -6.97 -5.58 3.08
CA HIS A 371 -7.47 -5.66 1.71
C HIS A 371 -7.70 -4.28 1.12
N VAL A 372 -7.52 -4.19 -0.21
CA VAL A 372 -7.85 -2.98 -0.98
C VAL A 372 -8.72 -3.36 -2.16
N PHE A 373 -9.76 -2.57 -2.39
CA PHE A 373 -10.75 -2.73 -3.46
C PHE A 373 -10.92 -1.40 -4.19
N ALA A 374 -11.36 -1.46 -5.44
CA ALA A 374 -11.57 -0.26 -6.24
C ALA A 374 -12.71 -0.41 -7.25
N ALA A 375 -13.23 0.73 -7.71
CA ALA A 375 -14.14 0.83 -8.84
C ALA A 375 -13.94 2.16 -9.58
N GLY A 376 -14.16 2.18 -10.89
CA GLY A 376 -14.13 3.40 -11.70
C GLY A 376 -12.73 3.98 -11.93
N LEU A 377 -11.67 3.18 -11.74
CA LEU A 377 -10.28 3.57 -11.95
C LEU A 377 -9.46 2.42 -12.53
N THR A 378 -8.27 2.72 -13.04
CA THR A 378 -7.33 1.74 -13.55
C THR A 378 -6.21 1.53 -12.52
N VAL A 379 -6.01 0.29 -12.09
CA VAL A 379 -4.91 -0.08 -11.18
C VAL A 379 -3.71 -0.50 -12.00
N ARG A 380 -2.59 0.21 -11.82
CA ARG A 380 -1.33 -0.11 -12.50
C ARG A 380 -0.48 -1.09 -11.71
N ASN A 381 -0.35 -0.85 -10.41
CA ASN A 381 0.49 -1.67 -9.54
C ASN A 381 -0.20 -1.90 -8.19
N TYR A 382 0.05 -3.07 -7.64
CA TYR A 382 -0.26 -3.41 -6.26
C TYR A 382 0.97 -4.03 -5.59
N LEU A 383 1.34 -3.54 -4.41
CA LEU A 383 2.51 -3.98 -3.68
C LEU A 383 2.22 -4.08 -2.18
N ALA A 384 2.51 -5.23 -1.58
CA ALA A 384 2.75 -5.32 -0.14
C ALA A 384 4.23 -5.03 0.14
N ASP A 385 4.54 -4.00 0.94
CA ASP A 385 5.92 -3.63 1.21
C ASP A 385 6.53 -4.56 2.27
N THR A 386 7.44 -5.41 1.86
CA THR A 386 8.13 -6.40 2.71
C THR A 386 9.54 -5.96 3.12
N CYS A 387 9.89 -4.69 2.89
CA CYS A 387 11.21 -4.20 3.28
C CYS A 387 11.46 -4.33 4.79
N PHE A 388 12.72 -4.36 5.18
CA PHE A 388 13.12 -4.48 6.57
C PHE A 388 12.36 -3.54 7.51
N ARG A 389 12.27 -2.26 7.16
CA ARG A 389 11.61 -1.24 7.97
C ARG A 389 10.11 -1.54 8.16
N ALA A 390 9.42 -2.03 7.12
CA ALA A 390 8.02 -2.42 7.24
C ALA A 390 7.82 -3.55 8.25
N ARG A 391 8.73 -4.54 8.24
CA ARG A 391 8.64 -5.71 9.13
C ARG A 391 8.91 -5.41 10.59
N ILE A 392 9.73 -4.40 10.90
CA ILE A 392 10.09 -4.06 12.29
C ILE A 392 9.16 -3.03 12.92
N THR A 393 8.35 -2.34 12.14
CA THR A 393 7.56 -1.20 12.64
C THR A 393 6.08 -1.49 12.84
N SER A 394 5.58 -2.59 12.30
CA SER A 394 4.21 -3.05 12.51
C SER A 394 4.13 -4.57 12.36
N ASP A 395 3.10 -5.17 12.92
CA ASP A 395 2.69 -6.55 12.67
C ASP A 395 1.88 -6.69 11.36
N HIS A 396 1.64 -5.59 10.66
CA HIS A 396 1.04 -5.52 9.34
C HIS A 396 2.02 -4.97 8.30
N LEU A 397 1.83 -5.36 7.04
CA LEU A 397 2.60 -4.84 5.91
C LEU A 397 1.82 -3.76 5.17
N PRO A 398 2.44 -2.60 4.85
CA PRO A 398 1.76 -1.57 4.07
C PRO A 398 1.36 -2.09 2.69
N LYS A 399 0.14 -1.80 2.27
CA LYS A 399 -0.38 -2.06 0.92
C LYS A 399 -0.33 -0.78 0.11
N THR A 400 0.42 -0.77 -0.97
CA THR A 400 0.56 0.40 -1.86
C THR A 400 -0.08 0.09 -3.20
N VAL A 401 -0.92 1.00 -3.67
CA VAL A 401 -1.62 0.91 -4.95
C VAL A 401 -1.28 2.12 -5.80
N ASP A 402 -0.79 1.90 -7.02
CA ASP A 402 -0.65 2.94 -8.02
C ASP A 402 -1.82 2.86 -9.01
N LEU A 403 -2.49 3.96 -9.22
CA LEU A 403 -3.72 4.01 -10.00
C LEU A 403 -3.81 5.26 -10.89
N ILE A 404 -4.67 5.17 -11.90
CA ILE A 404 -5.06 6.29 -12.77
C ILE A 404 -6.57 6.45 -12.66
N LEU A 405 -7.04 7.67 -12.46
CA LEU A 405 -8.47 8.00 -12.51
C LEU A 405 -8.94 7.99 -13.98
N ASN A 406 -10.00 7.23 -14.26
CA ASN A 406 -10.55 7.11 -15.61
C ASN A 406 -11.32 8.36 -16.06
#